data_a4553af8917bf8be5f85f136ec049e0e
#
_entry.id   a4553af8917bf8be5f85f136ec049e0e
#
_cell.length_a   1.000
_cell.length_b   1.000
_cell.length_c   1.000
_cell.angle_alpha   90.00
_cell.angle_beta   90.00
_cell.angle_gamma   90.00
#
_symmetry.space_group_name_H-M   'P 1'
#
loop_
_entity.id
_entity.type
_entity.pdbx_description
1 polymer ?
#
loop_
_entity_poly.entity_id
_entity_poly.type
_entity_poly.pdbx_seq_one_letter_code
_entity_poly.pdbx_strand_id
1 'polypeptide(L)'
;MNIRACSDLICDHLTQSSFQKEADEVRQLTDAVLNETASLSARQDAAKQLISRCHVKWLGDYFIVGVSYDQWLKLLTQFSKTFSKL
;
A
#
# COMPACT_ATOMS: atom_id res chain seq x y z
N MET A 1 13.58 -1.55 -0.93
CA MET A 1 12.78 -0.49 -0.30
C MET A 1 11.98 -1.10 0.84
N ASN A 2 11.94 -0.48 2.00
CA ASN A 2 11.22 -1.02 3.16
C ASN A 2 9.73 -0.68 3.08
N ILE A 3 8.95 -1.27 4.01
CA ILE A 3 7.49 -1.09 4.04
C ILE A 3 7.11 0.38 4.13
N ARG A 4 7.74 1.14 5.04
CA ARG A 4 7.40 2.55 5.24
C ARG A 4 7.69 3.39 4.01
N ALA A 5 8.83 3.18 3.38
CA ALA A 5 9.22 3.94 2.18
C ALA A 5 8.27 3.65 1.00
N CYS A 6 7.91 2.39 0.79
CA CYS A 6 6.92 2.02 -0.23
C CYS A 6 5.56 2.64 0.04
N SER A 7 5.10 2.57 1.28
CA SER A 7 3.81 3.15 1.68
C SER A 7 3.79 4.65 1.44
N ASP A 8 4.86 5.34 1.82
CA ASP A 8 4.95 6.80 1.63
C ASP A 8 4.88 7.17 0.16
N LEU A 9 5.59 6.45 -0.71
CA LEU A 9 5.53 6.68 -2.15
C LEU A 9 4.13 6.47 -2.70
N ILE A 10 3.49 5.38 -2.33
CA ILE A 10 2.13 5.06 -2.79
C ILE A 10 1.15 6.13 -2.32
N CYS A 11 1.25 6.53 -1.05
CA CYS A 11 0.38 7.57 -0.49
C CYS A 11 0.60 8.91 -1.19
N ASP A 12 1.83 9.28 -1.47
CA ASP A 12 2.14 10.52 -2.18
C ASP A 12 1.53 10.53 -3.58
N HIS A 13 1.68 9.43 -4.33
CA HIS A 13 1.08 9.33 -5.66
C HIS A 13 -0.44 9.41 -5.61
N LEU A 14 -1.07 8.74 -4.66
CA LEU A 14 -2.51 8.79 -4.50
C LEU A 14 -3.00 10.19 -4.15
N THR A 15 -2.30 10.85 -3.22
CA THR A 15 -2.65 12.22 -2.81
C THR A 15 -2.52 13.20 -3.98
N GLN A 16 -1.43 13.10 -4.75
CA GLN A 16 -1.21 13.96 -5.92
C GLN A 16 -2.25 13.75 -7.01
N SER A 17 -2.84 12.56 -7.06
CA SER A 17 -3.88 12.21 -8.02
C SER A 17 -5.29 12.42 -7.48
N SER A 18 -5.43 13.08 -6.34
CA SER A 18 -6.71 13.39 -5.67
C SER A 18 -7.42 12.18 -5.08
N PHE A 19 -6.68 11.13 -4.76
CA PHE A 19 -7.20 9.93 -4.10
C PHE A 19 -6.85 9.94 -2.61
N GLN A 20 -7.22 11.01 -1.90
CA GLN A 20 -6.84 11.21 -0.50
C GLN A 20 -7.41 10.11 0.41
N LYS A 21 -8.63 9.68 0.17
CA LYS A 21 -9.27 8.62 0.97
C LYS A 21 -8.47 7.32 0.87
N GLU A 22 -8.06 6.96 -0.33
CA GLU A 22 -7.28 5.74 -0.58
C GLU A 22 -5.88 5.87 0.05
N ALA A 23 -5.27 7.04 -0.03
CA ALA A 23 -3.98 7.30 0.62
C ALA A 23 -4.09 7.13 2.14
N ASP A 24 -5.15 7.65 2.75
CA ASP A 24 -5.38 7.53 4.18
C ASP A 24 -5.59 6.07 4.59
N GLU A 25 -6.33 5.29 3.81
CA GLU A 25 -6.53 3.86 4.07
C GLU A 25 -5.22 3.09 4.04
N VAL A 26 -4.38 3.33 3.03
CA VAL A 26 -3.07 2.69 2.91
C VAL A 26 -2.21 3.04 4.11
N ARG A 27 -2.20 4.30 4.50
CA ARG A 27 -1.40 4.77 5.64
C ARG A 27 -1.84 4.12 6.94
N GLN A 28 -3.16 4.06 7.20
CA GLN A 28 -3.70 3.44 8.40
C GLN A 28 -3.36 1.95 8.48
N LEU A 29 -3.50 1.23 7.37
CA LEU A 29 -3.18 -0.19 7.34
C LEU A 29 -1.67 -0.43 7.51
N THR A 30 -0.84 0.43 6.91
CA THR A 30 0.62 0.34 7.09
C THR A 30 0.99 0.56 8.56
N ASP A 31 0.39 1.55 9.21
CA ASP A 31 0.64 1.81 10.62
C ASP A 31 0.24 0.60 11.48
N ALA A 32 -0.86 -0.05 11.14
CA ALA A 32 -1.30 -1.25 11.85
C ALA A 32 -0.30 -2.41 11.69
N VAL A 33 0.24 -2.60 10.48
CA VAL A 33 1.26 -3.63 10.25
C VAL A 33 2.52 -3.36 11.05
N LEU A 34 2.92 -2.09 11.15
CA LEU A 34 4.16 -1.69 11.80
C LEU A 34 4.01 -1.46 13.31
N ASN A 35 2.81 -1.61 13.86
CA ASN A 35 2.54 -1.40 15.28
C ASN A 35 3.08 -2.58 16.10
N GLU A 36 4.22 -2.38 16.75
CA GLU A 36 4.89 -3.43 17.52
C GLU A 36 4.13 -3.85 18.76
N THR A 37 3.17 -3.03 19.22
CA THR A 37 2.36 -3.36 20.40
C THR A 37 1.12 -4.17 20.05
N ALA A 38 0.78 -4.30 18.77
CA ALA A 38 -0.35 -5.10 18.33
C ALA A 38 0.01 -6.59 18.28
N SER A 39 -1.00 -7.46 18.38
CA SER A 39 -0.79 -8.89 18.23
C SER A 39 -0.32 -9.22 16.81
N LEU A 40 0.40 -10.34 16.67
CA LEU A 40 0.82 -10.81 15.36
C LEU A 40 -0.39 -11.04 14.45
N SER A 41 -1.48 -11.58 14.97
CA SER A 41 -2.70 -11.83 14.22
C SER A 41 -3.28 -10.53 13.64
N ALA A 42 -3.35 -9.46 14.46
CA ALA A 42 -3.85 -8.16 13.99
C ALA A 42 -2.94 -7.57 12.91
N ARG A 43 -1.64 -7.70 13.07
CA ARG A 43 -0.66 -7.21 12.09
C ARG A 43 -0.78 -7.99 10.77
N GLN A 44 -0.96 -9.31 10.85
CA GLN A 44 -1.13 -10.13 9.66
C GLN A 44 -2.44 -9.81 8.93
N ASP A 45 -3.52 -9.52 9.65
CA ASP A 45 -4.79 -9.12 9.05
C ASP A 45 -4.64 -7.80 8.28
N ALA A 46 -3.94 -6.82 8.85
CA ALA A 46 -3.68 -5.56 8.18
C ALA A 46 -2.83 -5.77 6.91
N ALA A 47 -1.82 -6.65 6.99
CA ALA A 47 -0.99 -6.98 5.83
C ALA A 47 -1.83 -7.63 4.72
N LYS A 48 -2.72 -8.54 5.05
CA LYS A 48 -3.61 -9.18 4.08
C LYS A 48 -4.51 -8.16 3.39
N GLN A 49 -5.04 -7.18 4.14
CA GLN A 49 -5.85 -6.12 3.56
C GLN A 49 -5.04 -5.26 2.59
N LEU A 50 -3.79 -4.92 2.94
CA LEU A 50 -2.92 -4.16 2.06
C LEU A 50 -2.60 -4.92 0.77
N ILE A 51 -2.28 -6.22 0.87
CA ILE A 51 -2.02 -7.05 -0.29
C ILE A 51 -3.23 -7.08 -1.21
N SER A 52 -4.42 -7.22 -0.65
CA SER A 52 -5.66 -7.20 -1.41
C SER A 52 -5.86 -5.87 -2.15
N ARG A 53 -5.54 -4.74 -1.51
CA ARG A 53 -5.67 -3.42 -2.13
C ARG A 53 -4.64 -3.19 -3.25
N CYS A 54 -3.52 -3.88 -3.23
CA CYS A 54 -2.52 -3.80 -4.30
C CYS A 54 -2.93 -4.59 -5.55
N HIS A 55 -4.06 -5.27 -5.50
CA HIS A 55 -4.55 -6.04 -6.65
C HIS A 55 -4.92 -5.12 -7.81
N VAL A 56 -4.77 -5.62 -9.04
CA VAL A 56 -5.05 -4.85 -10.25
C VAL A 56 -6.49 -4.32 -10.32
N LYS A 57 -7.45 -5.00 -9.67
CA LYS A 57 -8.85 -4.57 -9.62
C LYS A 57 -9.13 -3.53 -8.55
N TRP A 58 -8.13 -3.15 -7.76
CA TRP A 58 -8.22 -2.10 -6.75
C TRP A 58 -7.33 -0.94 -7.16
N LEU A 59 -6.27 -0.70 -6.40
CA LEU A 59 -5.35 0.41 -6.68
C LEU A 59 -4.71 0.31 -8.07
N GLY A 60 -4.57 -0.90 -8.60
CA GLY A 60 -4.03 -1.10 -9.95
C GLY A 60 -4.86 -0.48 -11.05
N ASP A 61 -6.17 -0.29 -10.85
CA ASP A 61 -7.05 0.34 -11.84
C ASP A 61 -7.06 1.87 -11.76
N TYR A 62 -6.39 2.45 -10.76
CA TYR A 62 -6.40 3.89 -10.55
C TYR A 62 -5.44 4.57 -11.54
N PHE A 63 -5.89 5.67 -12.13
CA PHE A 63 -5.03 6.52 -12.95
C PHE A 63 -4.20 7.42 -12.06
N ILE A 64 -2.88 7.29 -12.14
CA ILE A 64 -1.95 8.05 -11.30
C ILE A 64 -1.21 9.07 -12.16
N VAL A 65 -1.35 10.34 -11.79
CA VAL A 65 -0.73 11.46 -12.50
C VAL A 65 0.79 11.34 -12.40
N GLY A 66 1.47 11.46 -13.55
CA GLY A 66 2.93 11.49 -13.60
C GLY A 66 3.62 10.14 -13.50
N VAL A 67 2.84 9.05 -13.43
CA VAL A 67 3.38 7.68 -13.32
C VAL A 67 2.72 6.83 -14.39
N SER A 68 3.51 6.06 -15.13
CA SER A 68 2.94 5.13 -16.11
C SER A 68 2.23 3.98 -15.40
N TYR A 69 1.29 3.36 -16.09
CA TYR A 69 0.57 2.19 -15.57
C TYR A 69 1.54 1.09 -15.13
N ASP A 70 2.54 0.79 -15.95
CA ASP A 70 3.53 -0.23 -15.63
C ASP A 70 4.33 0.10 -14.38
N GLN A 71 4.75 1.36 -14.23
CA GLN A 71 5.49 1.80 -13.05
C GLN A 71 4.62 1.70 -11.79
N TRP A 72 3.36 2.08 -11.90
CA TRP A 72 2.41 2.00 -10.79
C TRP A 72 2.20 0.55 -10.36
N LEU A 73 1.99 -0.37 -11.32
CA LEU A 73 1.82 -1.79 -11.02
C LEU A 73 3.08 -2.39 -10.39
N LYS A 74 4.26 -2.00 -10.87
CA LYS A 74 5.53 -2.47 -10.27
C LYS A 74 5.66 -2.03 -8.83
N LEU A 75 5.31 -0.78 -8.54
CA LEU A 75 5.35 -0.26 -7.17
C LEU A 75 4.39 -1.01 -6.26
N LEU A 76 3.15 -1.25 -6.70
CA LEU A 76 2.17 -2.01 -5.94
C LEU A 76 2.64 -3.45 -5.71
N THR A 77 3.21 -4.09 -6.72
CA THR A 77 3.74 -5.44 -6.60
C THR A 77 4.87 -5.50 -5.58
N GLN A 78 5.79 -4.55 -5.64
CA GLN A 78 6.90 -4.46 -4.69
C GLN A 78 6.39 -4.27 -3.26
N PHE A 79 5.40 -3.38 -3.08
CA PHE A 79 4.78 -3.15 -1.78
C PHE A 79 4.14 -4.44 -1.24
N SER A 80 3.37 -5.13 -2.09
CA SER A 80 2.73 -6.39 -1.73
C SER A 80 3.75 -7.43 -1.26
N LYS A 81 4.90 -7.54 -1.94
CA LYS A 81 5.96 -8.48 -1.57
C LYS A 81 6.57 -8.20 -0.21
N THR A 82 6.58 -6.94 0.25
CA THR A 82 7.15 -6.61 1.55
C THR A 82 6.35 -7.24 2.70
N PHE A 83 5.10 -7.60 2.48
CA PHE A 83 4.24 -8.20 3.51
C PHE A 83 4.21 -9.73 3.47
N SER A 84 4.78 -10.35 2.45
CA SER A 84 4.69 -11.81 2.27
C SER A 84 5.45 -12.59 3.33
N LYS A 85 6.33 -11.93 4.08
CA LYS A 85 7.12 -12.54 5.15
C LYS A 85 6.52 -12.38 6.54
N LEU A 86 5.37 -11.77 6.64
CA LEU A 86 4.70 -11.57 7.95
C LEU A 86 3.97 -12.83 8.44
#